data_0eef4ee4b5c1c0071bb1685623c26b05
#
_entry.id   0eef4ee4b5c1c0071bb1685623c26b05
#
_cell.length_a   1.000
_cell.length_b   1.000
_cell.length_c   1.000
_cell.angle_alpha   90.00
_cell.angle_beta   90.00
_cell.angle_gamma   90.00
#
_symmetry.space_group_name_H-M   'P 1'
#
loop_
_entity.id
_entity.type
_entity.pdbx_description
1 polymer ?
#
loop_
_entity_poly.entity_id
_entity_poly.type
_entity_poly.pdbx_seq_one_letter_code
_entity_poly.pdbx_strand_id
1 'polypeptide(L)'
;MLDFFEKIGGTIRSKITRLGAATRLFFSIISYSSDSFKRFNLTIREIYFTGVLSLVIIVVSAFFVGMVLGLQGYYTLQKYGSSEAIGVLVALALVRELGPVVTALLFAGRAGTAITAEIGLMKATEQLSAMEMMAVSPVARIVAPRFWAGIITMPLLASIFSMVGVLGGYVVAVPLIGVDEGAFWSQMQANVDFNYDSVNGFIKSVVFGIACTIIALFEGYDAPPTAEGVSRATTRTVVTSSLAVLGLDFVLTSFMLTV
;
A
#
# COMPACT_ATOMS: atom_id res chain seq x y z
N MET A 1 -6.68 9.90 -40.87
CA MET A 1 -6.02 10.86 -39.96
C MET A 1 -7.04 11.41 -38.94
N LEU A 2 -8.23 11.83 -39.36
CA LEU A 2 -9.30 12.30 -38.43
C LEU A 2 -9.72 11.24 -37.41
N ASP A 3 -9.90 9.98 -37.84
CA ASP A 3 -10.29 8.86 -36.94
C ASP A 3 -9.24 8.59 -35.85
N PHE A 4 -7.97 8.86 -36.14
CA PHE A 4 -6.89 8.71 -35.14
C PHE A 4 -6.98 9.78 -34.05
N PHE A 5 -7.24 11.04 -34.43
CA PHE A 5 -7.42 12.13 -33.46
C PHE A 5 -8.70 11.97 -32.67
N GLU A 6 -9.78 11.50 -33.29
CA GLU A 6 -11.06 11.22 -32.61
C GLU A 6 -10.89 10.11 -31.57
N LYS A 7 -10.18 9.04 -31.90
CA LYS A 7 -9.88 7.94 -30.99
C LYS A 7 -9.01 8.37 -29.81
N ILE A 8 -8.00 9.21 -30.06
CA ILE A 8 -7.16 9.79 -29.00
C ILE A 8 -8.00 10.73 -28.11
N GLY A 9 -8.77 11.61 -28.70
CA GLY A 9 -9.65 12.54 -27.98
C GLY A 9 -10.68 11.81 -27.13
N GLY A 10 -11.30 10.75 -27.66
CA GLY A 10 -12.21 9.88 -26.91
C GLY A 10 -11.54 9.19 -25.71
N THR A 11 -10.31 8.68 -25.91
CA THR A 11 -9.54 8.04 -24.85
C THR A 11 -9.17 9.03 -23.73
N ILE A 12 -8.71 10.22 -24.09
CA ILE A 12 -8.36 11.27 -23.12
C ILE A 12 -9.59 11.71 -22.34
N ARG A 13 -10.69 11.96 -23.04
CA ARG A 13 -11.96 12.34 -22.41
C ARG A 13 -12.46 11.29 -21.42
N SER A 14 -12.40 10.01 -21.78
CA SER A 14 -12.82 8.92 -20.89
C SER A 14 -11.93 8.84 -19.63
N LYS A 15 -10.62 9.01 -19.75
CA LYS A 15 -9.70 9.05 -18.61
C LYS A 15 -9.97 10.24 -17.69
N ILE A 16 -10.22 11.44 -18.24
CA ILE A 16 -10.54 12.63 -17.45
C ILE A 16 -11.88 12.44 -16.72
N THR A 17 -12.88 11.88 -17.39
CA THR A 17 -14.19 11.60 -16.78
C THR A 17 -14.07 10.60 -15.63
N ARG A 18 -13.28 9.54 -15.79
CA ARG A 18 -13.00 8.55 -14.73
C ARG A 18 -12.23 9.18 -13.55
N LEU A 19 -11.26 10.05 -13.82
CA LEU A 19 -10.54 10.78 -12.77
C LEU A 19 -11.51 11.67 -11.98
N GLY A 20 -12.39 12.40 -12.66
CA GLY A 20 -13.43 13.22 -12.02
C GLY A 20 -14.41 12.39 -11.18
N ALA A 21 -14.79 11.18 -11.66
CA ALA A 21 -15.63 10.27 -10.90
C ALA A 21 -14.91 9.73 -9.64
N ALA A 22 -13.62 9.39 -9.74
CA ALA A 22 -12.80 8.98 -8.59
C ALA A 22 -12.67 10.10 -7.54
N THR A 23 -12.45 11.34 -8.00
CA THR A 23 -12.39 12.51 -7.12
C THR A 23 -13.73 12.76 -6.41
N ARG A 24 -14.86 12.65 -7.12
CA ARG A 24 -16.19 12.75 -6.50
C ARG A 24 -16.42 11.66 -5.46
N LEU A 25 -16.03 10.41 -5.75
CA LEU A 25 -16.12 9.33 -4.78
C LEU A 25 -15.30 9.64 -3.53
N PHE A 26 -14.08 10.15 -3.69
CA PHE A 26 -13.22 10.55 -2.57
C PHE A 26 -13.88 11.60 -1.67
N PHE A 27 -14.41 12.68 -2.24
CA PHE A 27 -15.12 13.70 -1.46
C PHE A 27 -16.37 13.15 -0.79
N SER A 28 -17.10 12.24 -1.46
CA SER A 28 -18.25 11.56 -0.84
C SER A 28 -17.82 10.72 0.36
N ILE A 29 -16.72 9.97 0.27
CA ILE A 29 -16.19 9.18 1.38
C ILE A 29 -15.85 10.08 2.56
N ILE A 30 -15.19 11.22 2.33
CA ILE A 30 -14.85 12.19 3.38
C ILE A 30 -16.12 12.75 4.03
N SER A 31 -17.13 13.10 3.24
CA SER A 31 -18.42 13.61 3.76
C SER A 31 -19.13 12.60 4.67
N TYR A 32 -19.06 11.31 4.35
CA TYR A 32 -19.65 10.23 5.15
C TYR A 32 -18.72 9.66 6.23
N SER A 33 -17.53 10.21 6.40
CA SER A 33 -16.56 9.73 7.41
C SER A 33 -17.10 9.80 8.84
N SER A 34 -17.88 10.84 9.16
CA SER A 34 -18.50 11.00 10.47
C SER A 34 -19.39 9.81 10.86
N ASP A 35 -20.13 9.26 9.89
CA ASP A 35 -21.00 8.10 10.13
C ASP A 35 -20.20 6.79 10.25
N SER A 36 -19.06 6.71 9.57
CA SER A 36 -18.13 5.57 9.70
C SER A 36 -17.51 5.49 11.09
N PHE A 37 -17.15 6.62 11.68
CA PHE A 37 -16.63 6.67 13.06
C PHE A 37 -17.68 6.31 14.12
N LYS A 38 -18.95 6.64 13.91
CA LYS A 38 -20.05 6.21 14.79
C LYS A 38 -20.28 4.69 14.75
N ARG A 39 -19.86 4.02 13.69
CA ARG A 39 -20.00 2.57 13.49
C ARG A 39 -18.64 1.86 13.47
N PHE A 40 -17.80 2.14 14.44
CA PHE A 40 -16.41 1.66 14.52
C PHE A 40 -16.26 0.14 14.37
N ASN A 41 -17.26 -0.64 14.79
CA ASN A 41 -17.29 -2.10 14.66
C ASN A 41 -17.19 -2.56 13.19
N LEU A 42 -17.73 -1.80 12.24
CA LEU A 42 -17.59 -2.12 10.81
C LEU A 42 -16.14 -1.90 10.34
N THR A 43 -15.53 -0.81 10.76
CA THR A 43 -14.15 -0.51 10.42
C THR A 43 -13.19 -1.53 11.03
N ILE A 44 -13.39 -1.97 12.27
CA ILE A 44 -12.58 -3.04 12.89
C ILE A 44 -12.67 -4.34 12.09
N ARG A 45 -13.86 -4.71 11.65
CA ARG A 45 -14.05 -5.90 10.84
C ARG A 45 -13.29 -5.81 9.51
N GLU A 46 -13.33 -4.65 8.86
CA GLU A 46 -12.60 -4.41 7.61
C GLU A 46 -11.06 -4.37 7.85
N ILE A 47 -10.59 -3.84 8.99
CA ILE A 47 -9.18 -3.92 9.40
C ILE A 47 -8.73 -5.38 9.54
N TYR A 48 -9.57 -6.25 10.10
CA TYR A 48 -9.26 -7.67 10.18
C TYR A 48 -9.10 -8.29 8.78
N PHE A 49 -10.04 -8.04 7.87
CA PHE A 49 -9.99 -8.61 6.51
C PHE A 49 -8.85 -8.05 5.66
N THR A 50 -8.56 -6.76 5.76
CA THR A 50 -7.50 -6.12 4.97
C THR A 50 -6.12 -6.29 5.61
N GLY A 51 -6.03 -6.25 6.93
CA GLY A 51 -4.78 -6.29 7.70
C GLY A 51 -4.36 -7.70 8.08
N VAL A 52 -5.12 -8.33 8.99
CA VAL A 52 -4.69 -9.60 9.61
C VAL A 52 -4.51 -10.69 8.57
N LEU A 53 -5.41 -10.80 7.61
CA LEU A 53 -5.28 -11.79 6.55
C LEU A 53 -4.14 -11.48 5.56
N SER A 54 -3.58 -10.26 5.56
CA SER A 54 -2.39 -9.90 4.77
C SER A 54 -1.08 -10.14 5.52
N LEU A 55 -1.11 -10.35 6.85
CA LEU A 55 0.09 -10.48 7.67
C LEU A 55 1.02 -11.59 7.20
N VAL A 56 0.49 -12.74 6.85
CA VAL A 56 1.33 -13.90 6.46
C VAL A 56 2.21 -13.54 5.25
N ILE A 57 1.61 -13.00 4.19
CA ILE A 57 2.38 -12.62 2.99
C ILE A 57 3.36 -11.49 3.29
N ILE A 58 2.98 -10.53 4.12
CA ILE A 58 3.83 -9.40 4.53
C ILE A 58 5.05 -9.90 5.33
N VAL A 59 4.84 -10.73 6.35
CA VAL A 59 5.91 -11.25 7.21
C VAL A 59 6.88 -12.12 6.42
N VAL A 60 6.38 -13.06 5.63
CA VAL A 60 7.22 -13.95 4.82
C VAL A 60 8.02 -13.16 3.79
N SER A 61 7.38 -12.24 3.07
CA SER A 61 8.07 -11.41 2.09
C SER A 61 9.10 -10.49 2.73
N ALA A 62 8.78 -9.86 3.86
CA ALA A 62 9.69 -9.00 4.60
C ALA A 62 10.96 -9.74 5.03
N PHE A 63 10.78 -10.95 5.57
CA PHE A 63 11.91 -11.77 6.02
C PHE A 63 12.87 -12.08 4.87
N PHE A 64 12.36 -12.55 3.72
CA PHE A 64 13.20 -12.85 2.57
C PHE A 64 13.83 -11.61 1.93
N VAL A 65 13.09 -10.51 1.83
CA VAL A 65 13.64 -9.24 1.31
C VAL A 65 14.77 -8.76 2.22
N GLY A 66 14.58 -8.83 3.54
CA GLY A 66 15.63 -8.50 4.51
C GLY A 66 16.88 -9.38 4.38
N MET A 67 16.69 -10.68 4.20
CA MET A 67 17.81 -11.62 3.96
C MET A 67 18.59 -11.27 2.68
N VAL A 68 17.90 -10.96 1.59
CA VAL A 68 18.53 -10.56 0.32
C VAL A 68 19.30 -9.25 0.47
N LEU A 69 18.72 -8.26 1.17
CA LEU A 69 19.38 -6.99 1.46
C LEU A 69 20.61 -7.18 2.33
N GLY A 70 20.53 -8.03 3.36
CA GLY A 70 21.67 -8.39 4.19
C GLY A 70 22.80 -9.00 3.37
N LEU A 71 22.48 -9.96 2.50
CA LEU A 71 23.46 -10.62 1.65
C LEU A 71 24.10 -9.66 0.63
N GLN A 72 23.30 -8.98 -0.17
CA GLN A 72 23.81 -8.06 -1.19
C GLN A 72 24.49 -6.83 -0.59
N GLY A 73 23.92 -6.29 0.49
CA GLY A 73 24.50 -5.16 1.21
C GLY A 73 25.87 -5.47 1.75
N TYR A 74 26.06 -6.64 2.37
CA TYR A 74 27.36 -7.07 2.88
C TYR A 74 28.42 -7.13 1.77
N TYR A 75 28.17 -7.85 0.69
CA TYR A 75 29.14 -7.96 -0.41
C TYR A 75 29.44 -6.62 -1.08
N THR A 76 28.47 -5.70 -1.07
CA THR A 76 28.69 -4.35 -1.60
C THR A 76 29.57 -3.53 -0.66
N LEU A 77 29.25 -3.49 0.64
CA LEU A 77 30.01 -2.75 1.64
C LEU A 77 31.41 -3.30 1.85
N GLN A 78 31.61 -4.62 1.74
CA GLN A 78 32.93 -5.27 1.86
C GLN A 78 33.92 -4.72 0.82
N LYS A 79 33.46 -4.42 -0.39
CA LYS A 79 34.32 -3.83 -1.44
C LYS A 79 34.83 -2.43 -1.07
N TYR A 80 34.14 -1.73 -0.19
CA TYR A 80 34.52 -0.40 0.31
C TYR A 80 35.15 -0.43 1.71
N GLY A 81 35.37 -1.62 2.28
CA GLY A 81 35.97 -1.77 3.60
C GLY A 81 35.05 -1.37 4.77
N SER A 82 33.75 -1.29 4.55
CA SER A 82 32.75 -0.81 5.52
C SER A 82 31.69 -1.87 5.85
N SER A 83 32.11 -3.14 5.94
CA SER A 83 31.19 -4.28 6.18
C SER A 83 30.38 -4.18 7.48
N GLU A 84 30.91 -3.48 8.50
CA GLU A 84 30.21 -3.26 9.77
C GLU A 84 28.98 -2.37 9.66
N ALA A 85 28.88 -1.53 8.61
CA ALA A 85 27.76 -0.64 8.39
C ALA A 85 26.52 -1.35 7.78
N ILE A 86 26.53 -2.69 7.67
CA ILE A 86 25.42 -3.45 7.08
C ILE A 86 24.09 -3.25 7.83
N GLY A 87 24.13 -3.15 9.15
CA GLY A 87 22.93 -2.88 9.96
C GLY A 87 22.25 -1.56 9.61
N VAL A 88 23.04 -0.51 9.40
CA VAL A 88 22.55 0.82 8.97
C VAL A 88 21.91 0.75 7.60
N LEU A 89 22.60 0.12 6.64
CA LEU A 89 22.10 0.01 5.27
C LEU A 89 20.75 -0.72 5.21
N VAL A 90 20.66 -1.87 5.89
CA VAL A 90 19.42 -2.68 5.92
C VAL A 90 18.28 -1.90 6.58
N ALA A 91 18.54 -1.25 7.72
CA ALA A 91 17.54 -0.51 8.46
C ALA A 91 17.01 0.69 7.65
N LEU A 92 17.90 1.53 7.12
CA LEU A 92 17.50 2.71 6.32
C LEU A 92 16.78 2.33 5.04
N ALA A 93 17.28 1.32 4.31
CA ALA A 93 16.63 0.85 3.09
C ALA A 93 15.23 0.33 3.35
N LEU A 94 14.99 -0.38 4.46
CA LEU A 94 13.69 -0.93 4.80
C LEU A 94 12.75 0.14 5.37
N VAL A 95 13.20 0.96 6.31
CA VAL A 95 12.33 1.89 7.01
C VAL A 95 11.91 3.06 6.11
N ARG A 96 12.86 3.63 5.36
CA ARG A 96 12.61 4.81 4.53
C ARG A 96 11.92 4.50 3.21
N GLU A 97 12.26 3.36 2.56
CA GLU A 97 11.90 3.11 1.16
C GLU A 97 11.16 1.78 0.98
N LEU A 98 11.86 0.66 1.11
CA LEU A 98 11.34 -0.64 0.72
C LEU A 98 10.17 -1.11 1.58
N GLY A 99 10.18 -0.79 2.88
CA GLY A 99 9.09 -1.15 3.78
C GLY A 99 7.74 -0.61 3.29
N PRO A 100 7.57 0.71 3.18
CA PRO A 100 6.33 1.30 2.68
C PRO A 100 5.96 0.86 1.26
N VAL A 101 6.93 0.86 0.31
CA VAL A 101 6.68 0.56 -1.11
C VAL A 101 6.28 -0.90 -1.31
N VAL A 102 7.10 -1.85 -0.81
CA VAL A 102 6.81 -3.29 -1.02
C VAL A 102 5.51 -3.68 -0.32
N THR A 103 5.27 -3.16 0.89
CA THR A 103 4.01 -3.37 1.59
C THR A 103 2.83 -2.86 0.78
N ALA A 104 2.94 -1.68 0.16
CA ALA A 104 1.87 -1.12 -0.67
C ALA A 104 1.58 -1.97 -1.91
N LEU A 105 2.62 -2.51 -2.57
CA LEU A 105 2.46 -3.40 -3.72
C LEU A 105 1.78 -4.73 -3.32
N LEU A 106 2.19 -5.33 -2.21
CA LEU A 106 1.57 -6.55 -1.68
C LEU A 106 0.13 -6.30 -1.21
N PHE A 107 -0.12 -5.16 -0.58
CA PHE A 107 -1.46 -4.74 -0.16
C PHE A 107 -2.37 -4.54 -1.38
N ALA A 108 -1.92 -3.85 -2.42
CA ALA A 108 -2.67 -3.68 -3.66
C ALA A 108 -2.99 -5.02 -4.32
N GLY A 109 -2.03 -5.95 -4.35
CA GLY A 109 -2.19 -7.27 -4.93
C GLY A 109 -3.16 -8.17 -4.17
N ARG A 110 -3.20 -8.09 -2.83
CA ARG A 110 -4.06 -8.96 -2.01
C ARG A 110 -5.31 -8.26 -1.50
N ALA A 111 -5.17 -7.20 -0.69
CA ALA A 111 -6.30 -6.51 -0.08
C ALA A 111 -7.04 -5.63 -1.10
N GLY A 112 -6.30 -4.92 -1.96
CA GLY A 112 -6.88 -4.09 -3.01
C GLY A 112 -7.75 -4.89 -3.97
N THR A 113 -7.27 -6.04 -4.45
CA THR A 113 -8.05 -6.94 -5.32
C THR A 113 -9.28 -7.50 -4.62
N ALA A 114 -9.17 -7.88 -3.34
CA ALA A 114 -10.30 -8.39 -2.56
C ALA A 114 -11.39 -7.33 -2.41
N ILE A 115 -11.03 -6.10 -2.02
CA ILE A 115 -11.97 -4.97 -1.92
C ILE A 115 -12.67 -4.71 -3.26
N THR A 116 -11.90 -4.67 -4.35
CA THR A 116 -12.44 -4.45 -5.70
C THR A 116 -13.41 -5.56 -6.10
N ALA A 117 -13.04 -6.83 -5.87
CA ALA A 117 -13.86 -7.98 -6.20
C ALA A 117 -15.16 -8.01 -5.39
N GLU A 118 -15.10 -7.74 -4.09
CA GLU A 118 -16.28 -7.73 -3.21
C GLU A 118 -17.27 -6.64 -3.61
N ILE A 119 -16.81 -5.40 -3.85
CA ILE A 119 -17.68 -4.30 -4.28
C ILE A 119 -18.26 -4.57 -5.67
N GLY A 120 -17.42 -5.05 -6.59
CA GLY A 120 -17.87 -5.42 -7.93
C GLY A 120 -18.90 -6.55 -7.91
N LEU A 121 -18.74 -7.54 -7.03
CA LEU A 121 -19.71 -8.62 -6.84
C LEU A 121 -21.02 -8.09 -6.23
N MET A 122 -20.95 -7.23 -5.20
CA MET A 122 -22.14 -6.60 -4.61
C MET A 122 -22.91 -5.81 -5.65
N LYS A 123 -22.21 -5.18 -6.60
CA LYS A 123 -22.84 -4.46 -7.72
C LYS A 123 -23.48 -5.45 -8.71
N ALA A 124 -22.78 -6.52 -9.07
CA ALA A 124 -23.27 -7.52 -10.02
C ALA A 124 -24.50 -8.29 -9.50
N THR A 125 -24.64 -8.42 -8.18
CA THR A 125 -25.79 -9.05 -7.50
C THR A 125 -26.85 -8.04 -7.04
N GLU A 126 -26.80 -6.80 -7.52
CA GLU A 126 -27.75 -5.72 -7.24
C GLU A 126 -27.87 -5.33 -5.75
N GLN A 127 -26.94 -5.78 -4.89
CA GLN A 127 -26.97 -5.46 -3.45
C GLN A 127 -26.81 -3.96 -3.19
N LEU A 128 -26.00 -3.25 -4.00
CA LEU A 128 -25.81 -1.80 -3.87
C LEU A 128 -27.12 -1.06 -4.20
N SER A 129 -27.78 -1.43 -5.29
CA SER A 129 -29.06 -0.84 -5.70
C SER A 129 -30.18 -1.15 -4.69
N ALA A 130 -30.21 -2.36 -4.14
CA ALA A 130 -31.16 -2.73 -3.09
C ALA A 130 -30.99 -1.86 -1.82
N MET A 131 -29.75 -1.53 -1.44
CA MET A 131 -29.50 -0.61 -0.32
C MET A 131 -30.00 0.81 -0.63
N GLU A 132 -29.79 1.32 -1.83
CA GLU A 132 -30.28 2.63 -2.24
C GLU A 132 -31.81 2.70 -2.21
N MET A 133 -32.51 1.64 -2.66
CA MET A 133 -33.96 1.55 -2.55
C MET A 133 -34.46 1.55 -1.10
N MET A 134 -33.67 1.04 -0.17
CA MET A 134 -33.95 1.11 1.28
C MET A 134 -33.51 2.43 1.93
N ALA A 135 -33.16 3.46 1.15
CA ALA A 135 -32.63 4.74 1.62
C ALA A 135 -31.34 4.63 2.46
N VAL A 136 -30.55 3.55 2.26
CA VAL A 136 -29.26 3.36 2.88
C VAL A 136 -28.16 3.69 1.88
N SER A 137 -27.31 4.69 2.18
CA SER A 137 -26.18 5.03 1.31
C SER A 137 -25.12 3.92 1.30
N PRO A 138 -24.83 3.29 0.13
CA PRO A 138 -23.78 2.30 0.00
C PRO A 138 -22.39 2.86 0.33
N VAL A 139 -22.18 4.15 -0.01
CA VAL A 139 -20.91 4.83 0.28
C VAL A 139 -20.67 4.91 1.79
N ALA A 140 -21.67 5.32 2.56
CA ALA A 140 -21.55 5.44 4.01
C ALA A 140 -21.35 4.07 4.71
N ARG A 141 -21.99 3.02 4.20
CA ARG A 141 -22.05 1.72 4.89
C ARG A 141 -20.97 0.74 4.46
N ILE A 142 -20.51 0.82 3.21
CA ILE A 142 -19.54 -0.14 2.63
C ILE A 142 -18.21 0.54 2.31
N VAL A 143 -18.25 1.66 1.57
CA VAL A 143 -17.05 2.27 1.02
C VAL A 143 -16.23 2.99 2.08
N ALA A 144 -16.87 3.82 2.91
CA ALA A 144 -16.19 4.62 3.92
C ALA A 144 -15.50 3.78 5.03
N PRO A 145 -16.10 2.73 5.60
CA PRO A 145 -15.39 1.87 6.56
C PRO A 145 -14.16 1.18 5.96
N ARG A 146 -14.24 0.72 4.71
CA ARG A 146 -13.11 0.10 3.99
C ARG A 146 -11.99 1.07 3.69
N PHE A 147 -12.34 2.32 3.36
CA PHE A 147 -11.35 3.37 3.15
C PHE A 147 -10.53 3.63 4.41
N TRP A 148 -11.17 3.83 5.54
CA TRP A 148 -10.49 4.06 6.82
C TRP A 148 -9.72 2.83 7.29
N ALA A 149 -10.25 1.63 7.08
CA ALA A 149 -9.55 0.40 7.39
C ALA A 149 -8.23 0.30 6.59
N GLY A 150 -8.23 0.61 5.30
CA GLY A 150 -7.04 0.59 4.47
C GLY A 150 -5.98 1.60 4.93
N ILE A 151 -6.39 2.83 5.25
CA ILE A 151 -5.48 3.89 5.74
C ILE A 151 -4.81 3.50 7.06
N ILE A 152 -5.57 2.90 7.99
CA ILE A 152 -5.04 2.48 9.29
C ILE A 152 -4.15 1.24 9.15
N THR A 153 -4.53 0.31 8.30
CA THR A 153 -3.85 -0.97 8.14
C THR A 153 -2.49 -0.82 7.46
N MET A 154 -2.38 0.05 6.45
CA MET A 154 -1.15 0.21 5.67
C MET A 154 0.07 0.60 6.50
N PRO A 155 0.06 1.63 7.36
CA PRO A 155 1.21 1.98 8.18
C PRO A 155 1.59 0.87 9.17
N LEU A 156 0.60 0.16 9.72
CA LEU A 156 0.84 -0.97 10.62
C LEU A 156 1.56 -2.11 9.90
N LEU A 157 1.09 -2.47 8.71
CA LEU A 157 1.74 -3.51 7.89
C LEU A 157 3.13 -3.10 7.43
N ALA A 158 3.35 -1.84 7.06
CA ALA A 158 4.66 -1.31 6.68
C ALA A 158 5.65 -1.34 7.85
N SER A 159 5.20 -1.00 9.05
CA SER A 159 6.02 -1.09 10.26
C SER A 159 6.42 -2.54 10.57
N ILE A 160 5.48 -3.48 10.50
CA ILE A 160 5.76 -4.91 10.67
C ILE A 160 6.73 -5.40 9.59
N PHE A 161 6.54 -4.98 8.34
CA PHE A 161 7.45 -5.33 7.24
C PHE A 161 8.88 -4.88 7.54
N SER A 162 9.08 -3.63 7.95
CA SER A 162 10.40 -3.09 8.27
C SER A 162 11.04 -3.82 9.44
N MET A 163 10.30 -4.10 10.52
CA MET A 163 10.82 -4.84 11.68
C MET A 163 11.25 -6.26 11.31
N VAL A 164 10.41 -7.01 10.62
CA VAL A 164 10.70 -8.38 10.20
C VAL A 164 11.82 -8.40 9.16
N GLY A 165 11.87 -7.42 8.27
CA GLY A 165 12.95 -7.29 7.29
C GLY A 165 14.32 -7.05 7.93
N VAL A 166 14.40 -6.19 8.97
CA VAL A 166 15.65 -5.99 9.74
C VAL A 166 16.08 -7.30 10.40
N LEU A 167 15.15 -8.07 10.98
CA LEU A 167 15.47 -9.39 11.53
C LEU A 167 15.97 -10.37 10.46
N GLY A 168 15.38 -10.33 9.25
CA GLY A 168 15.88 -11.11 8.12
C GLY A 168 17.33 -10.75 7.73
N GLY A 169 17.63 -9.44 7.68
CA GLY A 169 18.99 -8.94 7.44
C GLY A 169 19.98 -9.36 8.53
N TYR A 170 19.55 -9.29 9.79
CA TYR A 170 20.33 -9.75 10.94
C TYR A 170 20.69 -11.24 10.82
N VAL A 171 19.72 -12.11 10.50
CA VAL A 171 19.93 -13.56 10.37
C VAL A 171 21.00 -13.89 9.30
N VAL A 172 21.11 -13.09 8.27
CA VAL A 172 22.15 -13.28 7.25
C VAL A 172 23.48 -12.65 7.68
N ALA A 173 23.46 -11.41 8.16
CA ALA A 173 24.67 -10.67 8.45
C ALA A 173 25.48 -11.27 9.62
N VAL A 174 24.80 -11.64 10.70
CA VAL A 174 25.47 -12.09 11.93
C VAL A 174 25.75 -13.61 11.92
N PRO A 175 24.73 -14.52 11.97
CA PRO A 175 25.06 -15.96 12.10
C PRO A 175 25.54 -16.61 10.81
N LEU A 176 25.22 -16.12 9.61
CA LEU A 176 25.67 -16.75 8.36
C LEU A 176 26.98 -16.17 7.83
N ILE A 177 27.17 -14.86 7.92
CA ILE A 177 28.36 -14.17 7.37
C ILE A 177 29.42 -13.95 8.45
N GLY A 178 29.01 -13.80 9.72
CA GLY A 178 29.95 -13.63 10.84
C GLY A 178 30.30 -12.17 11.13
N VAL A 179 29.44 -11.22 10.79
CA VAL A 179 29.55 -9.83 11.23
C VAL A 179 29.33 -9.77 12.74
N ASP A 180 30.09 -8.93 13.44
CA ASP A 180 29.94 -8.77 14.89
C ASP A 180 28.52 -8.26 15.24
N GLU A 181 27.86 -8.97 16.15
CA GLU A 181 26.50 -8.64 16.59
C GLU A 181 26.42 -7.25 17.23
N GLY A 182 27.44 -6.94 18.06
CA GLY A 182 27.55 -5.64 18.71
C GLY A 182 27.68 -4.51 17.69
N ALA A 183 28.53 -4.70 16.67
CA ALA A 183 28.71 -3.74 15.60
C ALA A 183 27.41 -3.54 14.80
N PHE A 184 26.67 -4.61 14.47
CA PHE A 184 25.41 -4.55 13.73
C PHE A 184 24.37 -3.63 14.43
N TRP A 185 24.13 -3.86 15.72
CA TRP A 185 23.12 -3.08 16.46
C TRP A 185 23.61 -1.69 16.86
N SER A 186 24.86 -1.54 17.29
CA SER A 186 25.39 -0.25 17.71
C SER A 186 25.49 0.75 16.56
N GLN A 187 25.97 0.31 15.39
CA GLN A 187 26.05 1.14 14.19
C GLN A 187 24.63 1.56 13.73
N MET A 188 23.68 0.64 13.77
CA MET A 188 22.28 0.95 13.43
C MET A 188 21.69 2.00 14.38
N GLN A 189 21.87 1.83 15.71
CA GLN A 189 21.36 2.77 16.69
C GLN A 189 22.03 4.16 16.63
N ALA A 190 23.30 4.21 16.27
CA ALA A 190 24.03 5.47 16.17
C ALA A 190 23.70 6.29 14.91
N ASN A 191 23.33 5.62 13.81
CA ASN A 191 23.19 6.26 12.51
C ASN A 191 21.75 6.31 11.98
N VAL A 192 20.79 5.64 12.61
CA VAL A 192 19.36 5.70 12.24
C VAL A 192 18.66 6.65 13.20
N ASP A 193 18.22 7.78 12.69
CA ASP A 193 17.37 8.70 13.47
C ASP A 193 15.94 8.16 13.46
N PHE A 194 15.55 7.54 14.58
CA PHE A 194 14.23 6.92 14.71
C PHE A 194 13.11 7.92 14.44
N ASN A 195 13.21 9.15 14.92
CA ASN A 195 12.15 10.15 14.72
C ASN A 195 12.04 10.58 13.25
N TYR A 196 13.15 10.87 12.60
CA TYR A 196 13.15 11.33 11.21
C TYR A 196 12.83 10.19 10.23
N ASP A 197 13.52 9.06 10.35
CA ASP A 197 13.41 7.94 9.41
C ASP A 197 12.06 7.22 9.51
N SER A 198 11.61 6.95 10.75
CA SER A 198 10.32 6.27 10.95
C SER A 198 9.14 7.16 10.60
N VAL A 199 9.20 8.46 10.88
CA VAL A 199 8.13 9.40 10.51
C VAL A 199 8.01 9.51 8.99
N ASN A 200 9.12 9.59 8.26
CA ASN A 200 9.11 9.61 6.80
C ASN A 200 8.49 8.34 6.21
N GLY A 201 8.90 7.16 6.69
CA GLY A 201 8.30 5.89 6.30
C GLY A 201 6.81 5.79 6.64
N PHE A 202 6.41 6.30 7.82
CA PHE A 202 5.01 6.35 8.23
C PHE A 202 4.17 7.26 7.32
N ILE A 203 4.64 8.47 7.02
CA ILE A 203 3.94 9.40 6.11
C ILE A 203 3.78 8.76 4.72
N LYS A 204 4.84 8.16 4.15
CA LYS A 204 4.77 7.44 2.88
C LYS A 204 3.71 6.33 2.93
N SER A 205 3.69 5.52 3.98
CA SER A 205 2.75 4.41 4.11
C SER A 205 1.29 4.88 4.22
N VAL A 206 1.02 6.01 4.88
CA VAL A 206 -0.32 6.63 4.94
C VAL A 206 -0.75 7.09 3.54
N VAL A 207 0.12 7.79 2.81
CA VAL A 207 -0.18 8.28 1.45
C VAL A 207 -0.43 7.11 0.50
N PHE A 208 0.38 6.05 0.58
CA PHE A 208 0.16 4.84 -0.23
C PHE A 208 -1.13 4.11 0.17
N GLY A 209 -1.47 4.08 1.46
CA GLY A 209 -2.73 3.55 1.96
C GLY A 209 -3.94 4.28 1.37
N ILE A 210 -3.90 5.61 1.35
CA ILE A 210 -4.94 6.43 0.71
C ILE A 210 -5.03 6.11 -0.79
N ALA A 211 -3.90 6.12 -1.50
CA ALA A 211 -3.87 5.90 -2.94
C ALA A 211 -4.38 4.49 -3.33
N CYS A 212 -3.82 3.44 -2.73
CA CYS A 212 -4.21 2.06 -3.03
C CYS A 212 -5.67 1.78 -2.70
N THR A 213 -6.14 2.26 -1.55
CA THR A 213 -7.51 1.99 -1.10
C THR A 213 -8.53 2.74 -1.96
N ILE A 214 -8.26 4.01 -2.33
CA ILE A 214 -9.17 4.76 -3.19
C ILE A 214 -9.27 4.16 -4.59
N ILE A 215 -8.14 3.71 -5.15
CA ILE A 215 -8.10 3.04 -6.44
C ILE A 215 -8.93 1.75 -6.38
N ALA A 216 -8.73 0.93 -5.34
CA ALA A 216 -9.46 -0.33 -5.18
C ALA A 216 -10.98 -0.12 -5.04
N LEU A 217 -11.39 0.86 -4.24
CA LEU A 217 -12.79 1.22 -4.04
C LEU A 217 -13.42 1.76 -5.33
N PHE A 218 -12.71 2.62 -6.04
CA PHE A 218 -13.17 3.20 -7.28
C PHE A 218 -13.31 2.16 -8.39
N GLU A 219 -12.30 1.32 -8.61
CA GLU A 219 -12.35 0.28 -9.64
C GLU A 219 -13.45 -0.75 -9.36
N GLY A 220 -13.70 -1.10 -8.09
CA GLY A 220 -14.80 -1.96 -7.70
C GLY A 220 -16.17 -1.32 -7.94
N TYR A 221 -16.34 -0.05 -7.59
CA TYR A 221 -17.60 0.67 -7.76
C TYR A 221 -17.91 0.98 -9.24
N ASP A 222 -16.88 1.27 -10.06
CA ASP A 222 -16.99 1.55 -11.50
C ASP A 222 -17.07 0.27 -12.36
N ALA A 223 -16.82 -0.91 -11.77
CA ALA A 223 -16.85 -2.17 -12.51
C ALA A 223 -18.21 -2.42 -13.21
N PRO A 224 -18.21 -2.92 -14.46
CA PRO A 224 -19.43 -3.44 -15.07
C PRO A 224 -20.00 -4.60 -14.22
N PRO A 225 -21.34 -4.72 -14.08
CA PRO A 225 -21.95 -5.74 -13.22
C PRO A 225 -21.93 -7.14 -13.87
N THR A 226 -20.75 -7.62 -14.23
CA THR A 226 -20.52 -8.92 -14.87
C THR A 226 -19.26 -9.56 -14.28
N ALA A 227 -19.17 -10.89 -14.27
CA ALA A 227 -17.99 -11.61 -13.78
C ALA A 227 -16.70 -11.16 -14.51
N GLU A 228 -16.78 -10.98 -15.82
CA GLU A 228 -15.64 -10.47 -16.61
C GLU A 228 -15.28 -9.02 -16.24
N GLY A 229 -16.29 -8.18 -15.99
CA GLY A 229 -16.10 -6.79 -15.53
C GLY A 229 -15.35 -6.72 -14.20
N VAL A 230 -15.74 -7.55 -13.22
CA VAL A 230 -15.07 -7.67 -11.92
C VAL A 230 -13.62 -8.17 -12.08
N SER A 231 -13.40 -9.20 -12.89
CA SER A 231 -12.05 -9.71 -13.17
C SER A 231 -11.14 -8.66 -13.80
N ARG A 232 -11.63 -7.90 -14.77
CA ARG A 232 -10.88 -6.78 -15.36
C ARG A 232 -10.63 -5.65 -14.37
N ALA A 233 -11.58 -5.36 -13.49
CA ALA A 233 -11.43 -4.33 -12.46
C ALA A 233 -10.34 -4.70 -11.44
N THR A 234 -10.27 -5.95 -10.98
CA THR A 234 -9.21 -6.42 -10.07
C THR A 234 -7.81 -6.29 -10.68
N THR A 235 -7.67 -6.67 -11.96
CA THR A 235 -6.39 -6.50 -12.67
C THR A 235 -6.01 -5.01 -12.78
N ARG A 236 -6.98 -4.14 -13.13
CA ARG A 236 -6.72 -2.69 -13.20
C ARG A 236 -6.36 -2.11 -11.84
N THR A 237 -6.97 -2.58 -10.77
CA THR A 237 -6.63 -2.16 -9.40
C THR A 237 -5.15 -2.39 -9.12
N VAL A 238 -4.63 -3.59 -9.37
CA VAL A 238 -3.21 -3.89 -9.12
C VAL A 238 -2.30 -2.99 -9.97
N VAL A 239 -2.54 -2.93 -11.27
CA VAL A 239 -1.69 -2.17 -12.19
C VAL A 239 -1.71 -0.67 -11.85
N THR A 240 -2.89 -0.10 -11.66
CA THR A 240 -3.02 1.34 -11.37
C THR A 240 -2.44 1.69 -10.00
N SER A 241 -2.70 0.86 -8.98
CA SER A 241 -2.13 1.07 -7.64
C SER A 241 -0.60 0.95 -7.65
N SER A 242 -0.04 -0.04 -8.34
CA SER A 242 1.42 -0.20 -8.43
C SER A 242 2.08 1.00 -9.11
N LEU A 243 1.52 1.48 -10.21
CA LEU A 243 2.03 2.67 -10.89
C LEU A 243 1.89 3.94 -10.03
N ALA A 244 0.77 4.08 -9.32
CA ALA A 244 0.54 5.21 -8.41
C ALA A 244 1.54 5.18 -7.24
N VAL A 245 1.78 4.02 -6.63
CA VAL A 245 2.74 3.86 -5.53
C VAL A 245 4.14 4.24 -5.99
N LEU A 246 4.62 3.69 -7.12
CA LEU A 246 5.96 4.00 -7.63
C LEU A 246 6.13 5.48 -8.01
N GLY A 247 5.10 6.08 -8.62
CA GLY A 247 5.12 7.51 -8.94
C GLY A 247 5.10 8.40 -7.70
N LEU A 248 4.25 8.08 -6.71
CA LEU A 248 4.16 8.81 -5.45
C LEU A 248 5.43 8.63 -4.61
N ASP A 249 6.04 7.46 -4.64
CA ASP A 249 7.29 7.20 -3.92
C ASP A 249 8.40 8.11 -4.40
N PHE A 250 8.61 8.19 -5.72
CA PHE A 250 9.59 9.12 -6.29
C PHE A 250 9.35 10.57 -5.87
N VAL A 251 8.09 11.03 -5.92
CA VAL A 251 7.73 12.41 -5.56
C VAL A 251 7.97 12.65 -4.06
N LEU A 252 7.51 11.74 -3.19
CA LEU A 252 7.66 11.87 -1.74
C LEU A 252 9.13 11.82 -1.33
N THR A 253 9.92 10.89 -1.88
CA THR A 253 11.36 10.79 -1.62
C THR A 253 12.08 12.07 -2.04
N SER A 254 11.75 12.63 -3.22
CA SER A 254 12.34 13.88 -3.69
C SER A 254 12.05 15.04 -2.74
N PHE A 255 10.84 15.16 -2.23
CA PHE A 255 10.50 16.19 -1.25
C PHE A 255 11.17 15.98 0.12
N MET A 256 11.26 14.73 0.58
CA MET A 256 11.83 14.39 1.90
C MET A 256 13.37 14.49 1.94
N LEU A 257 14.05 14.37 0.79
CA LEU A 257 15.51 14.54 0.70
C LEU A 257 15.93 16.01 0.54
N THR A 258 15.02 16.88 0.12
CA THR A 258 15.31 18.30 -0.09
C THR A 258 15.05 19.18 1.15
N VAL A 259 14.48 18.60 2.20
CA VAL A 259 14.23 19.25 3.50
C VAL A 259 15.16 18.67 4.54
#